data_956959c0b28ad36eb28230934db6bc56
#
_entry.id   956959c0b28ad36eb28230934db6bc56
#
_cell.length_a   1.000
_cell.length_b   1.000
_cell.length_c   1.000
_cell.angle_alpha   90.00
_cell.angle_beta   90.00
_cell.angle_gamma   90.00
#
_symmetry.space_group_name_H-M   'P 1'
#
loop_
_entity.id
_entity.type
_entity.pdbx_description
1 polymer ?
#
loop_
_entity_poly.entity_id
_entity_poly.type
_entity_poly.pdbx_seq_one_letter_code
_entity_poly.pdbx_strand_id
1 'polypeptide(L)'
;MIYLDNAATSFPKPPKVYKKLIECVKEYCGNPGRSSHYLSVRSVEEIYKTRELVAKLLNIDAPERVVFTQNATYALNIAIPR
;
A
#
# COMPACT_ATOMS: atom_id res chain seq x y z
N MET A 1 -18.83 18.50 9.77
CA MET A 1 -19.53 17.24 9.42
C MET A 1 -19.03 16.12 10.30
N ILE A 2 -19.93 15.32 10.80
CA ILE A 2 -19.56 14.12 11.57
C ILE A 2 -19.66 12.92 10.64
N TYR A 3 -18.55 12.18 10.54
CA TYR A 3 -18.49 11.00 9.68
C TYR A 3 -18.41 9.74 10.57
N LEU A 4 -19.43 8.90 10.49
CA LEU A 4 -19.56 7.71 11.35
C LEU A 4 -19.31 6.38 10.62
N ASP A 5 -18.88 6.43 9.37
CA ASP A 5 -18.74 5.22 8.53
C ASP A 5 -17.27 4.89 8.23
N ASN A 6 -16.36 5.18 9.17
CA ASN A 6 -14.94 4.91 8.99
C ASN A 6 -14.61 3.41 8.88
N ALA A 7 -15.49 2.55 9.35
CA ALA A 7 -15.28 1.11 9.20
C ALA A 7 -15.36 0.66 7.75
N ALA A 8 -16.19 1.33 6.94
CA ALA A 8 -16.29 1.05 5.51
C ALA A 8 -15.18 1.74 4.73
N THR A 9 -14.96 3.02 5.00
CA THR A 9 -13.86 3.77 4.41
C THR A 9 -13.51 4.97 5.30
N SER A 10 -12.23 5.24 5.45
CA SER A 10 -11.76 6.36 6.26
C SER A 10 -11.97 7.68 5.53
N PHE A 11 -12.66 8.61 6.20
CA PHE A 11 -12.86 9.96 5.67
C PHE A 11 -13.01 10.97 6.83
N PRO A 12 -12.28 12.09 6.82
CA PRO A 12 -11.18 12.36 5.91
C PRO A 12 -9.97 11.49 6.22
N LYS A 13 -9.13 11.27 5.21
CA LYS A 13 -7.89 10.55 5.39
C LYS A 13 -6.86 11.44 6.09
N PRO A 14 -5.88 10.86 6.81
CA PRO A 14 -4.80 11.67 7.40
C PRO A 14 -4.08 12.51 6.35
N PRO A 15 -3.64 13.73 6.69
CA PRO A 15 -2.97 14.60 5.72
C PRO A 15 -1.76 13.96 5.02
N LYS A 16 -1.04 13.09 5.70
CA LYS A 16 0.11 12.39 5.13
C LYS A 16 -0.29 11.47 3.97
N VAL A 17 -1.51 10.93 3.97
CA VAL A 17 -1.99 10.08 2.89
C VAL A 17 -2.15 10.90 1.61
N TYR A 18 -2.78 12.07 1.71
CA TYR A 18 -2.94 12.96 0.55
C TYR A 18 -1.59 13.43 0.02
N LYS A 19 -0.68 13.79 0.92
CA LYS A 19 0.65 14.25 0.56
C LYS A 19 1.43 13.18 -0.20
N LYS A 20 1.40 11.94 0.28
CA LYS A 20 2.08 10.82 -0.37
C LYS A 20 1.46 10.48 -1.71
N LEU A 21 0.15 10.57 -1.85
CA LEU A 21 -0.53 10.32 -3.12
C LEU A 21 -0.09 11.35 -4.17
N ILE A 22 -0.06 12.63 -3.81
CA ILE A 22 0.38 13.69 -4.71
C ILE A 22 1.85 13.50 -5.09
N GLU A 23 2.71 13.20 -4.14
CA GLU A 23 4.12 12.92 -4.39
C GLU A 23 4.30 11.75 -5.38
N CYS A 24 3.56 10.68 -5.17
CA CYS A 24 3.60 9.52 -6.06
C CYS A 24 3.22 9.88 -7.50
N VAL A 25 2.09 10.57 -7.66
CA VAL A 25 1.61 10.94 -8.99
C VAL A 25 2.56 11.91 -9.69
N LYS A 26 3.14 12.86 -8.96
CA LYS A 26 4.02 13.87 -9.54
C LYS A 26 5.43 13.36 -9.83
N GLU A 27 5.98 12.49 -8.98
CA GLU A 27 7.41 12.22 -8.99
C GLU A 27 7.81 10.82 -9.44
N TYR A 28 7.00 9.78 -9.15
CA TYR A 28 7.46 8.43 -9.44
C TYR A 28 6.36 7.45 -9.84
N CYS A 29 5.26 7.92 -10.40
CA CYS A 29 4.18 7.04 -10.83
C CYS A 29 4.59 6.24 -12.07
N GLY A 30 5.43 5.22 -11.87
CA GLY A 30 5.86 4.32 -12.93
C GLY A 30 5.32 2.91 -12.70
N ASN A 31 5.57 2.01 -13.66
CA ASN A 31 5.17 0.62 -13.54
C ASN A 31 6.21 -0.15 -12.72
N PRO A 32 5.91 -0.58 -11.50
CA PRO A 32 6.92 -1.09 -10.58
C PRO A 32 7.51 -2.45 -10.94
N GLY A 33 7.01 -3.14 -11.92
CA GLY A 33 7.51 -4.48 -12.23
C GLY A 33 8.21 -4.59 -13.56
N ARG A 34 8.41 -3.50 -14.28
CA ARG A 34 8.66 -3.62 -15.72
C ARG A 34 10.02 -3.24 -16.25
N SER A 35 10.88 -2.61 -15.52
CA SER A 35 12.15 -2.24 -16.12
C SER A 35 13.11 -1.63 -15.13
N SER A 36 14.33 -1.34 -15.62
CA SER A 36 15.34 -0.53 -14.94
C SER A 36 15.05 0.96 -15.01
N HIS A 37 13.91 1.37 -15.55
CA HIS A 37 13.53 2.78 -15.60
C HIS A 37 13.44 3.37 -14.20
N TYR A 38 13.96 4.58 -14.02
CA TYR A 38 14.04 5.23 -12.70
C TYR A 38 12.68 5.26 -11.99
N LEU A 39 11.60 5.58 -12.69
CA LEU A 39 10.27 5.66 -12.09
C LEU A 39 9.78 4.29 -11.60
N SER A 40 10.07 3.25 -12.35
CA SER A 40 9.72 1.88 -11.95
C SER A 40 10.53 1.43 -10.74
N VAL A 41 11.83 1.72 -10.72
CA VAL A 41 12.71 1.41 -9.60
C VAL A 41 12.22 2.14 -8.34
N ARG A 42 11.90 3.42 -8.45
CA ARG A 42 11.39 4.22 -7.32
C ARG A 42 10.08 3.66 -6.79
N SER A 43 9.18 3.23 -7.67
CA SER A 43 7.91 2.62 -7.27
C SER A 43 8.12 1.31 -6.52
N VAL A 44 9.03 0.46 -6.99
CA VAL A 44 9.38 -0.79 -6.31
C VAL A 44 9.93 -0.51 -4.91
N GLU A 45 10.82 0.46 -4.78
CA GLU A 45 11.38 0.84 -3.49
C GLU A 45 10.31 1.32 -2.50
N GLU A 46 9.36 2.12 -2.95
CA GLU A 46 8.27 2.61 -2.10
C GLU A 46 7.34 1.48 -1.66
N ILE A 47 7.05 0.55 -2.54
CA ILE A 47 6.25 -0.64 -2.20
C ILE A 47 6.97 -1.48 -1.15
N TYR A 48 8.27 -1.70 -1.32
CA TYR A 48 9.06 -2.48 -0.37
C TYR A 48 9.11 -1.80 1.00
N LYS A 49 9.34 -0.49 1.04
CA LYS A 49 9.31 0.28 2.29
C LYS A 49 7.97 0.15 3.00
N THR A 50 6.88 0.17 2.25
CA THR A 50 5.54 0.00 2.83
C THR A 50 5.38 -1.40 3.43
N ARG A 51 5.86 -2.43 2.75
CA ARG A 51 5.86 -3.79 3.30
C ARG A 51 6.64 -3.87 4.60
N GLU A 52 7.81 -3.24 4.66
CA GLU A 52 8.62 -3.20 5.87
C GLU A 52 7.86 -2.54 7.03
N LEU A 53 7.19 -1.41 6.76
CA LEU A 53 6.44 -0.69 7.78
C LEU A 53 5.22 -1.49 8.28
N VAL A 54 4.51 -2.15 7.38
CA VAL A 54 3.37 -3.00 7.76
C VAL A 54 3.85 -4.21 8.56
N ALA A 55 4.94 -4.83 8.13
CA ALA A 55 5.52 -5.96 8.85
C ALA A 55 5.92 -5.55 10.27
N LYS A 56 6.53 -4.37 10.41
CA LYS A 56 6.92 -3.83 11.72
C LYS A 56 5.68 -3.56 12.59
N LEU A 57 4.65 -2.97 12.01
CA LEU A 57 3.40 -2.65 12.72
C LEU A 57 2.74 -3.91 13.27
N LEU A 58 2.71 -4.99 12.48
CA LEU A 58 2.05 -6.24 12.84
C LEU A 58 2.99 -7.27 13.45
N ASN A 59 4.24 -6.89 13.72
CA ASN A 59 5.26 -7.77 14.31
C ASN A 59 5.49 -9.03 13.48
N ILE A 60 5.56 -8.85 12.16
CA ILE A 60 5.88 -9.91 11.19
C ILE A 60 7.38 -9.87 10.95
N ASP A 61 8.03 -11.03 10.95
CA ASP A 61 9.50 -11.14 10.89
C ASP A 61 10.09 -10.93 9.48
N ALA A 62 9.29 -10.97 8.44
CA ALA A 62 9.77 -10.80 7.07
C ALA A 62 8.80 -9.96 6.23
N PRO A 63 9.28 -8.89 5.55
CA PRO A 63 8.43 -8.07 4.67
C PRO A 63 7.80 -8.87 3.52
N GLU A 64 8.45 -9.94 3.10
CA GLU A 64 7.98 -10.80 2.01
C GLU A 64 6.65 -11.48 2.34
N ARG A 65 6.30 -11.54 3.61
CA ARG A 65 5.01 -12.10 4.06
C ARG A 65 3.85 -11.13 3.92
N VAL A 66 4.12 -9.87 3.58
CA VAL A 66 3.09 -8.87 3.34
C VAL A 66 2.74 -8.87 1.87
N VAL A 67 1.47 -9.11 1.55
CA VAL A 67 0.97 -9.14 0.18
C VAL A 67 -0.15 -8.13 0.04
N PHE A 68 -0.04 -7.25 -0.93
CA PHE A 68 -1.07 -6.26 -1.22
C PHE A 68 -2.13 -6.83 -2.14
N THR A 69 -3.39 -6.50 -1.87
CA THR A 69 -4.53 -6.90 -2.69
C THR A 69 -5.44 -5.70 -2.93
N GLN A 70 -6.37 -5.83 -3.87
CA GLN A 70 -7.30 -4.76 -4.20
C GLN A 70 -8.29 -4.45 -3.09
N ASN A 71 -8.69 -5.46 -2.32
CA ASN A 71 -9.67 -5.31 -1.25
C ASN A 71 -9.64 -6.52 -0.31
N ALA A 72 -10.39 -6.42 0.78
CA ALA A 72 -10.45 -7.47 1.79
C ALA A 72 -11.05 -8.78 1.26
N THR A 73 -12.04 -8.70 0.38
CA THR A 73 -12.65 -9.88 -0.23
C THR A 73 -11.62 -10.69 -1.01
N TYR A 74 -10.80 -10.03 -1.82
CA TYR A 74 -9.75 -10.68 -2.58
C TYR A 74 -8.69 -11.28 -1.64
N ALA A 75 -8.31 -10.54 -0.61
CA ALA A 75 -7.33 -11.02 0.37
C ALA A 75 -7.81 -12.27 1.09
N LEU A 76 -9.08 -12.30 1.51
CA LEU A 76 -9.66 -13.47 2.17
C LEU A 76 -9.71 -14.68 1.23
N ASN A 77 -10.01 -14.47 -0.04
CA ASN A 77 -10.05 -15.56 -1.03
C ASN A 77 -8.66 -16.16 -1.28
N ILE A 78 -7.61 -15.36 -1.16
CA ILE A 78 -6.23 -15.86 -1.28
C ILE A 78 -5.83 -16.61 0.00
N ALA A 79 -6.16 -16.07 1.17
CA ALA A 79 -5.71 -16.59 2.45
C ALA A 79 -6.42 -17.89 2.86
N ILE A 80 -7.68 -18.04 2.49
CA ILE A 80 -8.49 -19.21 2.89
C ILE A 80 -8.30 -20.32 1.87
N PRO A 81 -7.80 -21.50 2.29
CA PRO A 81 -7.68 -22.65 1.41
C PRO A 81 -9.05 -23.11 0.92
N ARG A 82 -9.12 -23.51 -0.34
CA ARG A 82 -10.34 -24.08 -0.92
C ARG A 82 -10.17 -25.56 -1.17
#